data_6e33ff784e299dd8b8670134be5bc9f3
#
_entry.id   6e33ff784e299dd8b8670134be5bc9f3
#
_cell.length_a   1.000
_cell.length_b   1.000
_cell.length_c   1.000
_cell.angle_alpha   90.00
_cell.angle_beta   90.00
_cell.angle_gamma   90.00
#
_symmetry.space_group_name_H-M   'P 1'
#
loop_
_entity.id
_entity.type
_entity.pdbx_description
1 polymer ?
#
loop_
_entity_poly.entity_id
_entity_poly.type
_entity_poly.pdbx_seq_one_letter_code
_entity_poly.pdbx_strand_id
1 'polypeptide(L)'
;MNFKQSIQAEKEDIIKSICQLVSIPSTEGRPAYGMPFGEGPAKALQYVLDLGRNMGFHVENFDNYAGHIEFGEGEKTLGILCHADVVPCGEGWICDPYVPEIIDGILYGRGVLDDKGPLIVCLYAMKILKDLQIPLGKKVRLIVGTNEETNWGCMDYYFNQKHVPFPDLAFTPDAEFPLKYAEKGVLQYELTMPLTGEISFSGGNAVNSVPETATVLLPSSCLSDLLANQSALEKEYGCKLDMLASEDGIHLTVSGTAAHAARPEMGINAITGAMAAVDSLHLQGDLGAAADFYMKYIGKDLSGQHIGAGFSDNESGSLTFNVGKVTVRDHRLILSIDNRVPVTYSCHDVTLAVQKTIAKTPFSLEHEYATDSILIPRDSFLVTTLMDVYKRITGDINAKPEVDGGCTYARTIPNCVAFGALLPGQPNTMHEKNEGLHVRLIDTWMELYLEAIYQLAK
;
A
#
# COMPACT_ATOMS: atom_id res chain seq x y z
N MET A 1 -6.85 -29.49 14.81
CA MET A 1 -8.13 -29.59 15.55
C MET A 1 -9.28 -29.28 14.60
N ASN A 2 -10.54 -29.65 14.94
CA ASN A 2 -11.68 -29.26 14.11
C ASN A 2 -12.45 -28.15 14.82
N PHE A 3 -12.28 -26.92 14.37
CA PHE A 3 -12.89 -25.72 14.96
C PHE A 3 -14.23 -25.31 14.29
N LYS A 4 -14.71 -26.07 13.29
CA LYS A 4 -15.87 -25.68 12.47
C LYS A 4 -17.12 -25.35 13.26
N GLN A 5 -17.41 -26.12 14.29
CA GLN A 5 -18.60 -25.87 15.12
C GLN A 5 -18.49 -24.56 15.90
N SER A 6 -17.32 -24.26 16.46
CA SER A 6 -17.08 -23.00 17.20
C SER A 6 -17.10 -21.80 16.24
N ILE A 7 -16.51 -21.92 15.04
CA ILE A 7 -16.57 -20.88 14.01
C ILE A 7 -18.02 -20.58 13.61
N GLN A 8 -18.81 -21.61 13.37
CA GLN A 8 -20.21 -21.44 12.99
C GLN A 8 -21.06 -20.79 14.09
N ALA A 9 -20.75 -21.07 15.36
CA ALA A 9 -21.44 -20.47 16.48
C ALA A 9 -21.17 -18.97 16.63
N GLU A 10 -19.99 -18.50 16.25
CA GLU A 10 -19.58 -17.08 16.38
C GLU A 10 -19.88 -16.25 15.11
N LYS A 11 -20.28 -16.85 14.01
CA LYS A 11 -20.35 -16.19 12.68
C LYS A 11 -21.23 -14.95 12.66
N GLU A 12 -22.40 -14.99 13.27
CA GLU A 12 -23.33 -13.85 13.32
C GLU A 12 -22.74 -12.69 14.14
N ASP A 13 -22.09 -13.00 15.26
CA ASP A 13 -21.44 -12.00 16.11
C ASP A 13 -20.20 -11.41 15.43
N ILE A 14 -19.45 -12.19 14.66
CA ILE A 14 -18.34 -11.70 13.83
C ILE A 14 -18.85 -10.67 12.82
N ILE A 15 -19.86 -11.01 12.02
CA ILE A 15 -20.43 -10.10 11.02
C ILE A 15 -20.94 -8.83 11.69
N LYS A 16 -21.66 -8.96 12.78
CA LYS A 16 -22.17 -7.83 13.55
C LYS A 16 -21.04 -6.92 14.05
N SER A 17 -19.96 -7.49 14.57
CA SER A 17 -18.82 -6.72 15.09
C SER A 17 -18.06 -6.03 13.96
N ILE A 18 -17.91 -6.68 12.78
CA ILE A 18 -17.36 -6.04 11.57
C ILE A 18 -18.24 -4.83 11.20
N CYS A 19 -19.55 -5.00 11.10
CA CYS A 19 -20.47 -3.91 10.75
C CYS A 19 -20.37 -2.75 11.75
N GLN A 20 -20.29 -3.04 13.05
CA GLN A 20 -20.18 -2.01 14.08
C GLN A 20 -18.85 -1.24 13.99
N LEU A 21 -17.72 -1.92 13.73
CA LEU A 21 -16.43 -1.27 13.56
C LEU A 21 -16.37 -0.45 12.26
N VAL A 22 -16.91 -0.99 11.16
CA VAL A 22 -17.00 -0.29 9.88
C VAL A 22 -17.85 0.98 9.98
N SER A 23 -18.91 0.97 10.81
CA SER A 23 -19.77 2.13 11.02
C SER A 23 -19.06 3.31 11.71
N ILE A 24 -17.83 3.15 12.15
CA ILE A 24 -17.03 4.24 12.73
C ILE A 24 -16.14 4.82 11.61
N PRO A 25 -16.40 6.05 11.11
CA PRO A 25 -15.54 6.71 10.13
C PRO A 25 -14.17 6.99 10.75
N SER A 26 -13.16 6.23 10.37
CA SER A 26 -11.82 6.28 10.99
C SER A 26 -10.72 6.70 10.02
N THR A 27 -11.05 7.53 9.03
CA THR A 27 -10.04 8.22 8.24
C THR A 27 -9.25 9.18 9.12
N GLU A 28 -7.94 9.29 8.89
CA GLU A 28 -7.09 10.23 9.61
C GLU A 28 -7.66 11.65 9.57
N GLY A 29 -7.70 12.29 10.72
CA GLY A 29 -8.26 13.61 10.91
C GLY A 29 -7.30 14.55 11.66
N ARG A 30 -7.78 15.76 11.95
CA ARG A 30 -6.96 16.72 12.70
C ARG A 30 -6.66 16.19 14.10
N PRO A 31 -5.40 16.23 14.54
CA PRO A 31 -5.02 15.88 15.89
C PRO A 31 -5.76 16.73 16.93
N ALA A 32 -6.20 16.06 18.03
CA ALA A 32 -6.81 16.72 19.17
C ALA A 32 -6.25 16.09 20.46
N TYR A 33 -6.56 16.68 21.61
CA TYR A 33 -6.09 16.17 22.90
C TYR A 33 -6.54 14.71 23.12
N GLY A 34 -5.57 13.80 23.29
CA GLY A 34 -5.81 12.38 23.41
C GLY A 34 -6.30 11.68 22.12
N MET A 35 -6.22 12.33 20.97
CA MET A 35 -6.64 11.82 19.64
C MET A 35 -5.60 12.20 18.60
N PRO A 36 -4.43 11.51 18.58
CA PRO A 36 -3.28 11.91 17.77
C PRO A 36 -3.55 11.94 16.27
N PHE A 37 -4.40 11.04 15.78
CA PHE A 37 -4.79 10.93 14.37
C PHE A 37 -6.26 11.28 14.11
N GLY A 38 -6.88 12.01 15.06
CA GLY A 38 -8.28 12.44 14.98
C GLY A 38 -9.25 11.56 15.77
N GLU A 39 -10.50 12.00 15.80
CA GLU A 39 -11.56 11.37 16.60
C GLU A 39 -11.97 9.99 16.08
N GLY A 40 -12.01 9.82 14.75
CA GLY A 40 -12.43 8.57 14.11
C GLY A 40 -11.55 7.39 14.46
N PRO A 41 -10.22 7.45 14.18
CA PRO A 41 -9.28 6.38 14.55
C PRO A 41 -9.27 6.07 16.05
N ALA A 42 -9.34 7.10 16.91
CA ALA A 42 -9.40 6.91 18.35
C ALA A 42 -10.68 6.16 18.79
N LYS A 43 -11.84 6.47 18.21
CA LYS A 43 -13.11 5.75 18.47
C LYS A 43 -13.07 4.32 17.97
N ALA A 44 -12.48 4.07 16.81
CA ALA A 44 -12.35 2.73 16.24
C ALA A 44 -11.47 1.85 17.14
N LEU A 45 -10.32 2.36 17.58
CA LEU A 45 -9.46 1.68 18.55
C LEU A 45 -10.22 1.38 19.85
N GLN A 46 -10.90 2.37 20.42
CA GLN A 46 -11.65 2.20 21.67
C GLN A 46 -12.72 1.11 21.54
N TYR A 47 -13.45 1.07 20.40
CA TYR A 47 -14.42 0.02 20.14
C TYR A 47 -13.80 -1.38 20.19
N VAL A 48 -12.66 -1.58 19.51
CA VAL A 48 -11.96 -2.88 19.45
C VAL A 48 -11.46 -3.28 20.83
N LEU A 49 -10.88 -2.34 21.60
CA LEU A 49 -10.38 -2.59 22.93
C LEU A 49 -11.51 -2.92 23.92
N ASP A 50 -12.66 -2.25 23.81
CA ASP A 50 -13.83 -2.57 24.62
C ASP A 50 -14.43 -3.94 24.26
N LEU A 51 -14.47 -4.29 22.98
CA LEU A 51 -14.89 -5.61 22.54
C LEU A 51 -13.97 -6.70 23.13
N GLY A 52 -12.64 -6.52 23.05
CA GLY A 52 -11.67 -7.43 23.66
C GLY A 52 -11.84 -7.55 25.18
N ARG A 53 -12.08 -6.44 25.88
CA ARG A 53 -12.34 -6.43 27.34
C ARG A 53 -13.61 -7.20 27.68
N ASN A 54 -14.68 -7.01 26.91
CA ASN A 54 -15.94 -7.73 27.09
C ASN A 54 -15.81 -9.24 26.84
N MET A 55 -14.87 -9.64 25.96
CA MET A 55 -14.49 -11.05 25.74
C MET A 55 -13.58 -11.60 26.86
N GLY A 56 -13.21 -10.78 27.86
CA GLY A 56 -12.39 -11.19 29.01
C GLY A 56 -10.90 -11.33 28.72
N PHE A 57 -10.38 -10.54 27.79
CA PHE A 57 -8.94 -10.41 27.51
C PHE A 57 -8.30 -9.31 28.39
N HIS A 58 -6.99 -9.39 28.55
CA HIS A 58 -6.19 -8.27 29.02
C HIS A 58 -6.06 -7.23 27.89
N VAL A 59 -6.31 -5.95 28.22
CA VAL A 59 -6.40 -4.89 27.22
C VAL A 59 -5.67 -3.65 27.71
N GLU A 60 -4.81 -3.08 26.88
CA GLU A 60 -4.09 -1.84 27.14
C GLU A 60 -4.22 -0.85 25.98
N ASN A 61 -4.38 0.44 26.32
CA ASN A 61 -4.46 1.55 25.36
C ASN A 61 -3.26 2.48 25.58
N PHE A 62 -2.53 2.77 24.53
CA PHE A 62 -1.35 3.65 24.52
C PHE A 62 -1.71 5.01 23.90
N ASP A 63 -2.40 5.83 24.70
CA ASP A 63 -2.76 7.21 24.38
C ASP A 63 -3.48 7.38 23.02
N ASN A 64 -4.26 6.38 22.64
CA ASN A 64 -4.98 6.30 21.35
C ASN A 64 -4.08 6.34 20.09
N TYR A 65 -2.75 6.17 20.20
CA TYR A 65 -1.89 5.85 19.07
C TYR A 65 -2.07 4.39 18.64
N ALA A 66 -2.04 3.49 19.61
CA ALA A 66 -2.25 2.06 19.42
C ALA A 66 -2.78 1.44 20.71
N GLY A 67 -3.24 0.21 20.62
CA GLY A 67 -3.57 -0.60 21.78
C GLY A 67 -3.30 -2.06 21.53
N HIS A 68 -3.39 -2.89 22.58
CA HIS A 68 -3.33 -4.32 22.39
C HIS A 68 -4.33 -5.10 23.23
N ILE A 69 -4.64 -6.29 22.74
CA ILE A 69 -5.49 -7.30 23.37
C ILE A 69 -4.64 -8.56 23.50
N GLU A 70 -4.50 -9.09 24.73
CA GLU A 70 -3.53 -10.15 25.02
C GLU A 70 -4.15 -11.29 25.82
N PHE A 71 -3.74 -12.53 25.53
CA PHE A 71 -4.05 -13.68 26.33
C PHE A 71 -2.94 -14.75 26.23
N GLY A 72 -3.04 -15.75 27.08
CA GLY A 72 -2.07 -16.82 27.19
C GLY A 72 -0.93 -16.50 28.16
N GLU A 73 -0.14 -17.52 28.45
CA GLU A 73 0.99 -17.44 29.36
C GLU A 73 2.25 -17.90 28.62
N GLY A 74 3.40 -17.37 28.98
CA GLY A 74 4.67 -17.73 28.37
C GLY A 74 5.61 -16.55 28.28
N GLU A 75 6.89 -16.84 28.08
CA GLU A 75 7.93 -15.80 27.95
C GLU A 75 7.94 -15.20 26.54
N LYS A 76 7.55 -15.98 25.53
CA LYS A 76 7.50 -15.56 24.13
C LYS A 76 6.13 -15.05 23.73
N THR A 77 6.11 -14.16 22.76
CA THR A 77 4.89 -13.52 22.26
C THR A 77 4.74 -13.75 20.75
N LEU A 78 3.54 -14.20 20.33
CA LEU A 78 3.06 -14.11 18.97
C LEU A 78 2.30 -12.79 18.81
N GLY A 79 2.74 -11.95 17.87
CA GLY A 79 2.05 -10.73 17.48
C GLY A 79 1.10 -10.95 16.30
N ILE A 80 -0.03 -10.25 16.32
CA ILE A 80 -0.91 -10.04 15.17
C ILE A 80 -1.06 -8.53 15.05
N LEU A 81 -0.63 -7.95 13.93
CA LEU A 81 -0.66 -6.52 13.73
C LEU A 81 -1.81 -6.16 12.81
N CYS A 82 -2.72 -5.35 13.29
CA CYS A 82 -3.88 -4.87 12.53
C CYS A 82 -4.02 -3.37 12.68
N HIS A 83 -4.82 -2.75 11.81
CA HIS A 83 -5.16 -1.36 11.96
C HIS A 83 -6.68 -1.11 11.97
N ALA A 84 -7.07 0.02 12.57
CA ALA A 84 -8.47 0.42 12.69
C ALA A 84 -8.78 1.71 11.93
N ASP A 85 -7.77 2.41 11.40
CA ASP A 85 -7.93 3.51 10.46
C ASP A 85 -8.24 3.01 9.05
N VAL A 86 -8.68 3.90 8.19
CA VAL A 86 -9.05 3.59 6.81
C VAL A 86 -8.73 4.78 5.89
N VAL A 87 -8.49 4.51 4.60
CA VAL A 87 -8.38 5.56 3.57
C VAL A 87 -9.71 6.30 3.36
N PRO A 88 -9.69 7.52 2.79
CA PRO A 88 -10.91 8.23 2.40
C PRO A 88 -11.77 7.40 1.43
N CYS A 89 -13.10 7.50 1.59
CA CYS A 89 -14.02 6.68 0.80
C CYS A 89 -14.11 7.07 -0.67
N GLY A 90 -13.90 8.35 -1.01
CA GLY A 90 -14.24 8.87 -2.33
C GLY A 90 -15.76 8.90 -2.58
N GLU A 91 -16.12 9.01 -3.84
CA GLU A 91 -17.52 9.11 -4.29
C GLU A 91 -17.95 7.90 -5.14
N GLY A 92 -19.24 7.74 -5.35
CA GLY A 92 -19.80 6.74 -6.28
C GLY A 92 -19.99 5.34 -5.69
N TRP A 93 -20.18 5.24 -4.38
CA TRP A 93 -20.54 4.00 -3.70
C TRP A 93 -22.00 3.59 -3.97
N ILE A 94 -22.27 2.28 -3.97
CA ILE A 94 -23.62 1.73 -4.12
C ILE A 94 -24.46 1.82 -2.83
N CYS A 95 -23.81 1.93 -1.67
CA CYS A 95 -24.41 2.18 -0.36
C CYS A 95 -23.52 3.19 0.40
N ASP A 96 -23.95 3.66 1.57
CA ASP A 96 -23.09 4.49 2.42
C ASP A 96 -21.89 3.64 2.94
N PRO A 97 -20.64 4.04 2.69
CA PRO A 97 -19.46 3.26 3.08
C PRO A 97 -19.34 3.02 4.59
N TYR A 98 -20.04 3.80 5.41
CA TYR A 98 -20.08 3.67 6.87
C TYR A 98 -21.41 3.14 7.40
N VAL A 99 -22.33 2.74 6.53
CA VAL A 99 -23.55 1.98 6.85
C VAL A 99 -23.47 0.65 6.10
N PRO A 100 -22.67 -0.33 6.61
CA PRO A 100 -22.39 -1.55 5.88
C PRO A 100 -23.66 -2.36 5.59
N GLU A 101 -23.81 -2.78 4.35
CA GLU A 101 -24.95 -3.55 3.87
C GLU A 101 -24.50 -4.85 3.18
N ILE A 102 -25.30 -5.91 3.36
CA ILE A 102 -25.08 -7.17 2.62
C ILE A 102 -26.01 -7.18 1.41
N ILE A 103 -25.41 -7.05 0.22
CA ILE A 103 -26.11 -7.11 -1.07
C ILE A 103 -25.58 -8.31 -1.84
N ASP A 104 -26.46 -9.23 -2.25
CA ASP A 104 -26.09 -10.46 -2.98
C ASP A 104 -24.96 -11.29 -2.33
N GLY A 105 -24.93 -11.32 -0.99
CA GLY A 105 -23.95 -12.06 -0.20
C GLY A 105 -22.58 -11.39 -0.09
N ILE A 106 -22.46 -10.13 -0.50
CA ILE A 106 -21.29 -9.30 -0.34
C ILE A 106 -21.60 -8.23 0.72
N LEU A 107 -20.78 -8.15 1.75
CA LEU A 107 -20.80 -7.09 2.75
C LEU A 107 -19.98 -5.91 2.20
N TYR A 108 -20.66 -4.80 1.90
CA TYR A 108 -20.04 -3.57 1.43
C TYR A 108 -19.81 -2.59 2.58
N GLY A 109 -18.64 -1.96 2.60
CA GLY A 109 -18.27 -0.92 3.57
C GLY A 109 -16.77 -0.65 3.55
N ARG A 110 -16.36 0.57 3.89
CA ARG A 110 -14.94 0.95 3.96
C ARG A 110 -14.25 0.25 5.14
N GLY A 111 -13.23 -0.56 4.86
CA GLY A 111 -12.47 -1.32 5.85
C GLY A 111 -12.95 -2.77 6.02
N VAL A 112 -13.93 -3.24 5.22
CA VAL A 112 -14.38 -4.64 5.33
C VAL A 112 -13.31 -5.64 4.90
N LEU A 113 -12.38 -5.24 4.01
CA LEU A 113 -11.21 -6.00 3.58
C LEU A 113 -9.93 -5.49 4.24
N ASP A 114 -9.81 -4.16 4.44
CA ASP A 114 -8.59 -3.47 4.80
C ASP A 114 -8.85 -2.46 5.94
N ASP A 115 -8.58 -2.78 7.17
CA ASP A 115 -8.20 -4.06 7.81
C ASP A 115 -9.21 -4.44 8.92
N LYS A 116 -10.35 -3.68 9.03
CA LYS A 116 -11.34 -3.85 10.11
C LYS A 116 -11.99 -5.25 10.11
N GLY A 117 -12.23 -5.82 8.92
CA GLY A 117 -12.74 -7.17 8.79
C GLY A 117 -11.77 -8.23 9.34
N PRO A 118 -10.55 -8.31 8.79
CA PRO A 118 -9.51 -9.23 9.27
C PRO A 118 -9.17 -9.05 10.75
N LEU A 119 -9.11 -7.80 11.24
CA LEU A 119 -8.90 -7.48 12.65
C LEU A 119 -9.95 -8.16 13.55
N ILE A 120 -11.22 -8.01 13.23
CA ILE A 120 -12.31 -8.65 13.99
C ILE A 120 -12.21 -10.17 13.92
N VAL A 121 -11.92 -10.72 12.74
CA VAL A 121 -11.76 -12.17 12.57
C VAL A 121 -10.60 -12.71 13.42
N CYS A 122 -9.45 -12.02 13.47
CA CYS A 122 -8.34 -12.38 14.33
C CYS A 122 -8.72 -12.33 15.83
N LEU A 123 -9.47 -11.32 16.26
CA LEU A 123 -9.94 -11.21 17.64
C LEU A 123 -10.87 -12.38 18.01
N TYR A 124 -11.79 -12.75 17.13
CA TYR A 124 -12.67 -13.90 17.37
C TYR A 124 -11.93 -15.24 17.31
N ALA A 125 -10.89 -15.35 16.48
CA ALA A 125 -10.01 -16.53 16.48
C ALA A 125 -9.31 -16.69 17.84
N MET A 126 -8.81 -15.59 18.43
CA MET A 126 -8.27 -15.59 19.79
C MET A 126 -9.35 -15.97 20.83
N LYS A 127 -10.57 -15.44 20.70
CA LYS A 127 -11.71 -15.77 21.57
C LYS A 127 -12.00 -17.27 21.58
N ILE A 128 -12.10 -17.90 20.41
CA ILE A 128 -12.37 -19.34 20.29
C ILE A 128 -11.27 -20.15 20.98
N LEU A 129 -9.98 -19.84 20.75
CA LEU A 129 -8.88 -20.55 21.43
C LEU A 129 -8.94 -20.41 22.94
N LYS A 130 -9.26 -19.23 23.45
CA LYS A 130 -9.42 -18.94 24.88
C LYS A 130 -10.61 -19.70 25.48
N ASP A 131 -11.78 -19.64 24.83
CA ASP A 131 -13.02 -20.27 25.36
C ASP A 131 -12.93 -21.81 25.35
N LEU A 132 -12.22 -22.37 24.39
CA LEU A 132 -11.89 -23.80 24.33
C LEU A 132 -10.74 -24.21 25.26
N GLN A 133 -10.16 -23.25 25.97
CA GLN A 133 -9.02 -23.46 26.88
C GLN A 133 -7.85 -24.20 26.22
N ILE A 134 -7.57 -23.89 24.96
CA ILE A 134 -6.47 -24.52 24.22
C ILE A 134 -5.14 -24.07 24.85
N PRO A 135 -4.29 -25.02 25.31
CA PRO A 135 -3.01 -24.64 25.89
C PRO A 135 -2.08 -24.08 24.82
N LEU A 136 -1.53 -22.89 25.09
CA LEU A 136 -0.55 -22.22 24.24
C LEU A 136 0.76 -22.09 25.00
N GLY A 137 1.88 -22.22 24.28
CA GLY A 137 3.23 -22.03 24.81
C GLY A 137 3.72 -20.59 24.74
N LYS A 138 3.00 -19.72 24.04
CA LYS A 138 3.29 -18.28 23.91
C LYS A 138 2.07 -17.45 24.26
N LYS A 139 2.32 -16.22 24.68
CA LYS A 139 1.27 -15.19 24.66
C LYS A 139 0.87 -14.85 23.22
N VAL A 140 -0.39 -14.54 23.03
CA VAL A 140 -0.91 -14.01 21.77
C VAL A 140 -1.32 -12.55 22.02
N ARG A 141 -0.78 -11.64 21.23
CA ARG A 141 -1.00 -10.21 21.32
C ARG A 141 -1.52 -9.67 20.00
N LEU A 142 -2.79 -9.28 19.95
CA LEU A 142 -3.37 -8.52 18.86
C LEU A 142 -3.07 -7.05 19.11
N ILE A 143 -2.27 -6.46 18.24
CA ILE A 143 -1.83 -5.06 18.27
C ILE A 143 -2.68 -4.32 17.25
N VAL A 144 -3.32 -3.24 17.67
CA VAL A 144 -4.23 -2.43 16.83
C VAL A 144 -3.67 -1.03 16.72
N GLY A 145 -3.23 -0.66 15.52
CA GLY A 145 -2.79 0.68 15.16
C GLY A 145 -3.93 1.56 14.68
N THR A 146 -3.67 2.87 14.58
CA THR A 146 -4.65 3.89 14.19
C THR A 146 -4.13 4.84 13.12
N ASN A 147 -3.04 4.47 12.42
CA ASN A 147 -2.39 5.32 11.43
C ASN A 147 -1.55 4.47 10.45
N GLU A 148 -2.11 3.36 9.95
CA GLU A 148 -1.46 2.49 8.97
C GLU A 148 -1.41 3.17 7.60
N GLU A 149 -2.51 3.69 7.18
CA GLU A 149 -2.79 4.22 5.85
C GLU A 149 -2.00 5.48 5.48
N THR A 150 -1.15 5.97 6.39
CA THR A 150 -0.38 7.20 6.16
C THR A 150 1.11 7.06 6.49
N ASN A 151 1.51 7.00 7.76
CA ASN A 151 2.94 7.08 8.12
C ASN A 151 3.40 6.20 9.27
N TRP A 152 2.53 5.33 9.81
CA TRP A 152 2.81 4.37 10.90
C TRP A 152 3.29 5.02 12.22
N GLY A 153 2.99 6.28 12.43
CA GLY A 153 3.36 6.99 13.66
C GLY A 153 2.80 6.32 14.93
N CYS A 154 1.71 5.57 14.80
CA CYS A 154 1.15 4.75 15.86
C CYS A 154 2.09 3.63 16.31
N MET A 155 2.76 2.94 15.39
CA MET A 155 3.71 1.85 15.70
C MET A 155 5.02 2.40 16.25
N ASP A 156 5.51 3.54 15.72
CA ASP A 156 6.66 4.24 16.31
C ASP A 156 6.39 4.60 17.77
N TYR A 157 5.22 5.18 18.03
CA TYR A 157 4.81 5.51 19.41
C TYR A 157 4.76 4.29 20.31
N TYR A 158 4.11 3.22 19.85
CA TYR A 158 3.92 1.99 20.62
C TYR A 158 5.24 1.28 20.94
N PHE A 159 6.07 1.05 19.96
CA PHE A 159 7.31 0.29 20.13
C PHE A 159 8.49 1.15 20.60
N ASN A 160 8.70 2.33 20.00
CA ASN A 160 9.91 3.12 20.24
C ASN A 160 9.74 4.13 21.37
N GLN A 161 8.56 4.76 21.53
CA GLN A 161 8.37 5.75 22.58
C GLN A 161 7.81 5.12 23.87
N LYS A 162 6.86 4.19 23.79
CA LYS A 162 6.34 3.46 24.96
C LYS A 162 7.17 2.23 25.33
N HIS A 163 8.13 1.86 24.49
CA HIS A 163 9.06 0.73 24.72
C HIS A 163 8.33 -0.60 24.97
N VAL A 164 7.19 -0.82 24.33
CA VAL A 164 6.53 -2.12 24.39
C VAL A 164 7.40 -3.15 23.66
N PRO A 165 7.73 -4.30 24.29
CA PRO A 165 8.59 -5.29 23.66
C PRO A 165 8.02 -5.81 22.34
N PHE A 166 8.90 -5.95 21.33
CA PHE A 166 8.53 -6.58 20.07
C PHE A 166 8.10 -8.02 20.30
N PRO A 167 7.08 -8.53 19.59
CA PRO A 167 6.79 -9.95 19.52
C PRO A 167 7.99 -10.75 18.99
N ASP A 168 8.16 -12.00 19.42
CA ASP A 168 9.22 -12.90 18.91
C ASP A 168 8.98 -13.30 17.45
N LEU A 169 7.73 -13.37 17.05
CA LEU A 169 7.25 -13.60 15.69
C LEU A 169 5.85 -12.97 15.53
N ALA A 170 5.52 -12.56 14.33
CA ALA A 170 4.23 -11.93 14.07
C ALA A 170 3.77 -12.13 12.63
N PHE A 171 2.48 -11.84 12.40
CA PHE A 171 1.93 -11.62 11.08
C PHE A 171 0.94 -10.44 11.09
N THR A 172 0.74 -9.86 9.90
CA THR A 172 -0.35 -8.91 9.66
C THR A 172 -1.31 -9.49 8.62
N PRO A 173 -2.65 -9.41 8.84
CA PRO A 173 -3.65 -9.89 7.88
C PRO A 173 -4.02 -8.84 6.83
N ASP A 174 -3.07 -8.03 6.42
CA ASP A 174 -3.23 -6.80 5.66
C ASP A 174 -2.47 -6.87 4.31
N ALA A 175 -2.80 -7.88 3.50
CA ALA A 175 -2.26 -8.08 2.16
C ALA A 175 -3.08 -9.14 1.38
N GLU A 176 -2.42 -9.85 0.45
CA GLU A 176 -2.97 -10.97 -0.28
C GLU A 176 -2.43 -12.30 0.27
N PHE A 177 -3.27 -13.34 0.30
CA PHE A 177 -2.80 -14.72 0.44
C PHE A 177 -2.03 -15.15 -0.83
N PRO A 178 -1.13 -16.17 -0.75
CA PRO A 178 -0.93 -17.09 0.38
C PRO A 178 -0.10 -16.50 1.52
N LEU A 179 0.98 -15.79 1.26
CA LEU A 179 1.84 -15.17 2.26
C LEU A 179 2.89 -14.30 1.58
N LYS A 180 3.09 -13.09 2.08
CA LYS A 180 4.17 -12.20 1.66
C LYS A 180 5.31 -12.28 2.68
N TYR A 181 6.40 -13.00 2.31
CA TYR A 181 7.56 -13.20 3.18
C TYR A 181 8.60 -12.09 3.06
N ALA A 182 8.43 -11.25 2.06
CA ALA A 182 9.30 -10.11 1.78
C ALA A 182 8.50 -8.97 1.15
N GLU A 183 8.89 -7.75 1.44
CA GLU A 183 8.36 -6.53 0.82
C GLU A 183 9.52 -5.71 0.29
N LYS A 184 9.41 -5.23 -0.96
CA LYS A 184 10.42 -4.37 -1.59
C LYS A 184 10.58 -3.05 -0.84
N GLY A 185 11.78 -2.49 -0.83
CA GLY A 185 12.02 -1.14 -0.32
C GLY A 185 11.18 -0.11 -1.07
N VAL A 186 10.75 0.93 -0.39
CA VAL A 186 10.08 2.09 -0.99
C VAL A 186 11.04 3.26 -0.95
N LEU A 187 11.36 3.79 -2.13
CA LEU A 187 12.21 4.95 -2.27
C LEU A 187 11.47 5.98 -3.12
N GLN A 188 11.12 7.10 -2.51
CA GLN A 188 10.51 8.24 -3.19
C GLN A 188 11.45 9.43 -3.13
N TYR A 189 11.56 10.17 -4.21
CA TYR A 189 12.38 11.39 -4.29
C TYR A 189 11.88 12.32 -5.38
N GLU A 190 12.36 13.53 -5.36
CA GLU A 190 12.11 14.52 -6.41
C GLU A 190 13.39 14.71 -7.26
N LEU A 191 13.22 14.66 -8.59
CA LEU A 191 14.22 15.17 -9.53
C LEU A 191 13.81 16.58 -9.92
N THR A 192 14.64 17.55 -9.58
CA THR A 192 14.33 18.97 -9.75
C THR A 192 15.28 19.64 -10.73
N MET A 193 14.74 20.47 -11.62
CA MET A 193 15.48 21.28 -12.56
C MET A 193 15.09 22.75 -12.42
N PRO A 194 16.03 23.69 -12.20
CA PRO A 194 15.74 25.11 -12.18
C PRO A 194 15.32 25.59 -13.56
N LEU A 195 14.35 26.49 -13.61
CA LEU A 195 13.83 27.08 -14.85
C LEU A 195 14.33 28.51 -15.02
N THR A 196 14.67 28.86 -16.25
CA THR A 196 15.05 30.23 -16.65
C THR A 196 13.89 31.01 -17.23
N GLY A 197 12.83 30.29 -17.69
CA GLY A 197 11.60 30.84 -18.25
C GLY A 197 10.36 30.28 -17.56
N GLU A 198 9.20 30.78 -17.97
CA GLU A 198 7.92 30.26 -17.51
C GLU A 198 7.52 29.01 -18.31
N ILE A 199 7.18 27.95 -17.62
CA ILE A 199 6.67 26.70 -18.17
C ILE A 199 5.38 26.36 -17.42
N SER A 200 4.38 25.88 -18.13
CA SER A 200 3.19 25.26 -17.55
C SER A 200 3.20 23.79 -17.89
N PHE A 201 3.46 22.95 -16.86
CA PHE A 201 3.42 21.49 -16.97
C PHE A 201 2.93 20.90 -15.67
N SER A 202 1.90 20.07 -15.73
CA SER A 202 1.35 19.35 -14.58
C SER A 202 0.87 17.96 -14.99
N GLY A 203 0.94 17.01 -14.06
CA GLY A 203 0.43 15.65 -14.28
C GLY A 203 0.56 14.81 -13.03
N GLY A 204 -0.36 13.86 -12.87
CA GLY A 204 -0.42 12.96 -11.73
C GLY A 204 -0.91 13.59 -10.43
N ASN A 205 -1.61 12.80 -9.61
CA ASN A 205 -2.19 13.23 -8.34
C ASN A 205 -1.41 12.69 -7.13
N ALA A 206 -0.83 11.49 -7.26
CA ALA A 206 -0.10 10.79 -6.21
C ALA A 206 1.23 10.25 -6.73
N VAL A 207 2.28 10.26 -5.90
CA VAL A 207 3.62 9.77 -6.28
C VAL A 207 3.62 8.26 -6.51
N ASN A 208 2.82 7.51 -5.74
CA ASN A 208 2.70 6.06 -5.79
C ASN A 208 1.67 5.55 -6.82
N SER A 209 1.31 6.37 -7.80
CA SER A 209 0.39 6.01 -8.88
C SER A 209 1.00 6.31 -10.24
N VAL A 210 0.68 5.50 -11.25
CA VAL A 210 0.93 5.83 -12.66
C VAL A 210 -0.05 6.93 -13.06
N PRO A 211 0.42 8.10 -13.57
CA PRO A 211 -0.46 9.21 -13.91
C PRO A 211 -1.33 8.90 -15.14
N GLU A 212 -2.65 9.03 -14.97
CA GLU A 212 -3.60 8.89 -16.08
C GLU A 212 -3.78 10.17 -16.91
N THR A 213 -3.32 11.33 -16.40
CA THR A 213 -3.44 12.60 -17.10
C THR A 213 -2.21 13.47 -16.88
N ALA A 214 -1.78 14.13 -17.96
CA ALA A 214 -0.75 15.16 -17.92
C ALA A 214 -1.12 16.30 -18.90
N THR A 215 -0.81 17.55 -18.53
CA THR A 215 -1.10 18.74 -19.34
C THR A 215 0.13 19.62 -19.44
N VAL A 216 0.48 20.05 -20.65
CA VAL A 216 1.58 20.98 -20.92
C VAL A 216 1.13 22.09 -21.87
N LEU A 217 1.57 23.33 -21.61
CA LEU A 217 1.34 24.47 -22.50
C LEU A 217 2.53 24.60 -23.46
N LEU A 218 2.21 24.64 -24.75
CA LEU A 218 3.17 24.69 -25.84
C LEU A 218 2.97 25.92 -26.72
N PRO A 219 4.01 26.44 -27.39
CA PRO A 219 3.86 27.54 -28.33
C PRO A 219 2.88 27.21 -29.48
N SER A 220 2.10 28.16 -29.93
CA SER A 220 1.13 27.97 -31.03
C SER A 220 1.77 27.50 -32.33
N SER A 221 3.05 27.80 -32.56
CA SER A 221 3.82 27.33 -33.72
C SER A 221 4.01 25.81 -33.75
N CYS A 222 3.82 25.08 -32.66
CA CYS A 222 4.01 23.64 -32.58
C CYS A 222 2.82 22.82 -33.12
N LEU A 223 1.66 23.47 -33.40
CA LEU A 223 0.43 22.75 -33.74
C LEU A 223 0.56 21.82 -34.94
N SER A 224 1.21 22.29 -36.04
CA SER A 224 1.36 21.50 -37.24
C SER A 224 2.20 20.24 -37.01
N ASP A 225 3.28 20.36 -36.27
CA ASP A 225 4.19 19.26 -35.98
C ASP A 225 3.58 18.25 -35.00
N LEU A 226 2.83 18.74 -33.96
CA LEU A 226 2.08 17.88 -33.08
C LEU A 226 1.03 17.06 -33.84
N LEU A 227 0.25 17.69 -34.71
CA LEU A 227 -0.76 17.01 -35.52
C LEU A 227 -0.13 15.98 -36.48
N ALA A 228 1.03 16.27 -37.02
CA ALA A 228 1.75 15.35 -37.87
C ALA A 228 2.28 14.12 -37.11
N ASN A 229 2.69 14.29 -35.88
CA ASN A 229 3.27 13.24 -35.02
C ASN A 229 2.22 12.52 -34.16
N GLN A 230 1.01 13.05 -33.96
CA GLN A 230 0.00 12.59 -33.05
C GLN A 230 -0.24 11.07 -33.14
N SER A 231 -0.61 10.57 -34.33
CA SER A 231 -0.96 9.16 -34.50
C SER A 231 0.22 8.21 -34.20
N ALA A 232 1.46 8.63 -34.50
CA ALA A 232 2.65 7.85 -34.20
C ALA A 232 2.91 7.80 -32.69
N LEU A 233 2.81 8.95 -32.01
CA LEU A 233 3.00 9.06 -30.56
C LEU A 233 1.92 8.27 -29.80
N GLU A 234 0.65 8.43 -30.16
CA GLU A 234 -0.45 7.69 -29.53
C GLU A 234 -0.26 6.17 -29.66
N LYS A 235 0.14 5.70 -30.83
CA LYS A 235 0.42 4.28 -31.07
C LYS A 235 1.63 3.79 -30.29
N GLU A 236 2.70 4.58 -30.23
CA GLU A 236 3.95 4.17 -29.58
C GLU A 236 3.84 4.14 -28.06
N TYR A 237 3.16 5.13 -27.49
CA TYR A 237 3.04 5.29 -26.02
C TYR A 237 1.72 4.75 -25.44
N GLY A 238 0.77 4.34 -26.30
CA GLY A 238 -0.52 3.80 -25.89
C GLY A 238 -1.46 4.82 -25.26
N CYS A 239 -1.13 6.11 -25.33
CA CYS A 239 -1.86 7.22 -24.75
C CYS A 239 -2.73 7.95 -25.79
N LYS A 240 -3.57 8.89 -25.36
CA LYS A 240 -4.28 9.83 -26.24
C LYS A 240 -3.75 11.23 -26.07
N LEU A 241 -3.65 11.96 -27.17
CA LEU A 241 -3.21 13.36 -27.24
C LEU A 241 -4.37 14.25 -27.68
N ASP A 242 -4.84 15.11 -26.80
CA ASP A 242 -5.86 16.12 -27.08
C ASP A 242 -5.21 17.50 -27.08
N MET A 243 -5.44 18.28 -28.15
CA MET A 243 -4.83 19.58 -28.35
C MET A 243 -5.91 20.66 -28.44
N LEU A 244 -5.84 21.63 -27.54
CA LEU A 244 -6.71 22.79 -27.55
C LEU A 244 -5.88 24.06 -27.79
N ALA A 245 -6.08 24.68 -28.94
CA ALA A 245 -5.46 25.97 -29.24
C ALA A 245 -6.18 27.11 -28.49
N SER A 246 -5.42 28.02 -27.90
CA SER A 246 -5.90 29.18 -27.15
C SER A 246 -5.03 30.41 -27.44
N GLU A 247 -5.32 31.55 -26.81
CA GLU A 247 -4.55 32.78 -27.00
C GLU A 247 -3.11 32.66 -26.43
N ASP A 248 -2.93 31.89 -25.39
CA ASP A 248 -1.66 31.67 -24.69
C ASP A 248 -0.80 30.51 -25.28
N GLY A 249 -1.38 29.71 -26.21
CA GLY A 249 -0.66 28.62 -26.85
C GLY A 249 -1.54 27.41 -27.15
N ILE A 250 -0.93 26.22 -27.09
CA ILE A 250 -1.60 24.93 -27.27
C ILE A 250 -1.58 24.22 -25.92
N HIS A 251 -2.76 24.00 -25.36
CA HIS A 251 -2.92 23.10 -24.22
C HIS A 251 -2.93 21.66 -24.74
N LEU A 252 -1.81 20.97 -24.59
CA LEU A 252 -1.72 19.54 -24.86
C LEU A 252 -2.09 18.79 -23.58
N THR A 253 -3.19 18.03 -23.67
CA THR A 253 -3.59 17.06 -22.62
C THR A 253 -3.33 15.65 -23.11
N VAL A 254 -2.61 14.89 -22.30
CA VAL A 254 -2.32 13.48 -22.57
C VAL A 254 -3.07 12.62 -21.58
N SER A 255 -3.79 11.62 -22.11
CA SER A 255 -4.55 10.65 -21.30
C SER A 255 -3.95 9.25 -21.43
N GLY A 256 -3.65 8.66 -20.29
CA GLY A 256 -3.14 7.31 -20.14
C GLY A 256 -4.07 6.40 -19.35
N THR A 257 -3.51 5.53 -18.49
CA THR A 257 -4.26 4.60 -17.64
C THR A 257 -3.58 4.54 -16.27
N ALA A 258 -4.35 4.76 -15.21
CA ALA A 258 -3.84 4.67 -13.85
C ALA A 258 -3.50 3.22 -13.47
N ALA A 259 -2.47 3.07 -12.64
CA ALA A 259 -2.10 1.82 -11.97
C ALA A 259 -1.30 2.14 -10.70
N HIS A 260 -1.13 1.17 -9.81
CA HIS A 260 -0.27 1.34 -8.65
C HIS A 260 1.22 1.34 -9.07
N ALA A 261 2.06 2.20 -8.47
CA ALA A 261 3.48 2.33 -8.81
C ALA A 261 4.30 1.05 -8.60
N ALA A 262 3.83 0.12 -7.77
CA ALA A 262 4.46 -1.19 -7.61
C ALA A 262 4.28 -2.13 -8.83
N ARG A 263 3.29 -1.83 -9.69
CA ARG A 263 2.98 -2.58 -10.93
C ARG A 263 2.79 -1.60 -12.09
N PRO A 264 3.82 -0.78 -12.41
CA PRO A 264 3.68 0.29 -13.40
C PRO A 264 3.39 -0.23 -14.82
N GLU A 265 3.70 -1.49 -15.12
CA GLU A 265 3.40 -2.16 -16.39
C GLU A 265 1.88 -2.36 -16.63
N MET A 266 1.06 -2.26 -15.61
CA MET A 266 -0.40 -2.32 -15.71
C MET A 266 -1.03 -0.99 -16.13
N GLY A 267 -0.25 0.09 -16.12
CA GLY A 267 -0.69 1.44 -16.45
C GLY A 267 -0.08 1.98 -17.76
N ILE A 268 -0.54 3.16 -18.15
CA ILE A 268 0.02 3.95 -19.24
C ILE A 268 0.31 5.35 -18.67
N ASN A 269 1.58 5.68 -18.54
CA ASN A 269 2.02 6.92 -17.91
C ASN A 269 1.83 8.13 -18.85
N ALA A 270 0.86 8.98 -18.53
CA ALA A 270 0.55 10.17 -19.33
C ALA A 270 1.70 11.21 -19.34
N ILE A 271 2.53 11.28 -18.28
CA ILE A 271 3.70 12.16 -18.24
C ILE A 271 4.72 11.70 -19.30
N THR A 272 4.94 10.40 -19.43
CA THR A 272 5.83 9.86 -20.48
C THR A 272 5.34 10.21 -21.87
N GLY A 273 4.04 10.10 -22.13
CA GLY A 273 3.44 10.51 -23.40
C GLY A 273 3.59 12.01 -23.67
N ALA A 274 3.40 12.86 -22.66
CA ALA A 274 3.56 14.31 -22.77
C ALA A 274 5.02 14.70 -23.04
N MET A 275 5.98 14.10 -22.32
CA MET A 275 7.41 14.34 -22.54
C MET A 275 7.86 13.87 -23.94
N ALA A 276 7.34 12.74 -24.42
CA ALA A 276 7.61 12.26 -25.78
C ALA A 276 7.03 13.22 -26.84
N ALA A 277 5.85 13.79 -26.63
CA ALA A 277 5.28 14.79 -27.52
C ALA A 277 6.14 16.06 -27.55
N VAL A 278 6.61 16.54 -26.39
CA VAL A 278 7.53 17.70 -26.32
C VAL A 278 8.86 17.42 -27.00
N ASP A 279 9.47 16.24 -26.77
CA ASP A 279 10.72 15.80 -27.37
C ASP A 279 10.64 15.80 -28.91
N SER A 280 9.51 15.33 -29.46
CA SER A 280 9.28 15.28 -30.92
C SER A 280 9.29 16.64 -31.61
N LEU A 281 9.15 17.72 -30.85
CA LEU A 281 9.13 19.11 -31.33
C LEU A 281 10.54 19.74 -31.35
N HIS A 282 11.53 19.11 -30.75
CA HIS A 282 12.92 19.60 -30.67
C HIS A 282 13.02 21.05 -30.16
N LEU A 283 12.22 21.37 -29.12
CA LEU A 283 12.15 22.72 -28.56
C LEU A 283 13.49 23.10 -27.92
N GLN A 284 13.83 24.38 -28.04
CA GLN A 284 14.94 24.98 -27.30
C GLN A 284 14.47 25.46 -25.93
N GLY A 285 15.42 25.67 -25.00
CA GLY A 285 15.14 26.17 -23.63
C GLY A 285 14.77 25.06 -22.66
N ASP A 286 14.20 25.48 -21.53
CA ASP A 286 14.04 24.60 -20.36
C ASP A 286 13.12 23.40 -20.62
N LEU A 287 12.02 23.61 -21.37
CA LEU A 287 11.06 22.53 -21.67
C LEU A 287 11.69 21.47 -22.58
N GLY A 288 12.44 21.89 -23.62
CA GLY A 288 13.19 20.97 -24.48
C GLY A 288 14.23 20.20 -23.68
N ALA A 289 15.04 20.89 -22.86
CA ALA A 289 16.04 20.25 -22.01
C ALA A 289 15.45 19.23 -21.03
N ALA A 290 14.26 19.52 -20.50
CA ALA A 290 13.53 18.59 -19.64
C ALA A 290 13.06 17.34 -20.40
N ALA A 291 12.53 17.52 -21.61
CA ALA A 291 12.10 16.42 -22.46
C ALA A 291 13.29 15.55 -22.92
N ASP A 292 14.38 16.16 -23.39
CA ASP A 292 15.62 15.46 -23.73
C ASP A 292 16.15 14.60 -22.56
N PHE A 293 16.18 15.19 -21.35
CA PHE A 293 16.57 14.45 -20.14
C PHE A 293 15.62 13.28 -19.88
N TYR A 294 14.31 13.53 -19.88
CA TYR A 294 13.31 12.52 -19.58
C TYR A 294 13.39 11.36 -20.56
N MET A 295 13.41 11.63 -21.85
CA MET A 295 13.46 10.60 -22.89
C MET A 295 14.76 9.81 -22.87
N LYS A 296 15.87 10.44 -22.54
CA LYS A 296 17.18 9.79 -22.46
C LYS A 296 17.36 8.91 -21.23
N TYR A 297 16.93 9.38 -20.06
CA TYR A 297 17.24 8.74 -18.77
C TYR A 297 16.05 8.01 -18.15
N ILE A 298 14.83 8.25 -18.63
CA ILE A 298 13.60 7.64 -18.12
C ILE A 298 12.84 6.94 -19.27
N GLY A 299 12.20 7.72 -20.14
CA GLY A 299 11.44 7.19 -21.27
C GLY A 299 10.35 6.21 -20.84
N LYS A 300 10.36 5.03 -21.45
CA LYS A 300 9.47 3.89 -21.12
C LYS A 300 10.12 2.85 -20.20
N ASP A 301 11.28 3.16 -19.63
CA ASP A 301 11.98 2.24 -18.72
C ASP A 301 11.31 2.18 -17.35
N LEU A 302 10.63 1.07 -17.09
CA LEU A 302 9.95 0.81 -15.82
C LEU A 302 10.85 0.14 -14.77
N SER A 303 12.15 -0.05 -15.08
CA SER A 303 13.12 -0.69 -14.20
C SER A 303 14.26 0.24 -13.75
N GLY A 304 14.28 1.49 -14.25
CA GLY A 304 15.29 2.49 -13.91
C GLY A 304 16.69 2.21 -14.46
N GLN A 305 16.83 1.35 -15.46
CA GLN A 305 18.14 1.02 -16.05
C GLN A 305 18.82 2.25 -16.66
N HIS A 306 18.05 3.07 -17.38
CA HIS A 306 18.58 4.23 -18.07
C HIS A 306 19.07 5.33 -17.12
N ILE A 307 18.46 5.45 -15.94
CA ILE A 307 18.87 6.41 -14.91
C ILE A 307 19.88 5.81 -13.91
N GLY A 308 20.34 4.59 -14.15
CA GLY A 308 21.34 3.91 -13.33
C GLY A 308 20.78 3.16 -12.13
N ALA A 309 19.46 3.09 -11.97
CA ALA A 309 18.77 2.41 -10.88
C ALA A 309 18.33 0.97 -11.23
N GLY A 310 18.90 0.37 -12.28
CA GLY A 310 18.52 -0.95 -12.80
C GLY A 310 18.93 -2.12 -11.89
N PHE A 311 18.59 -2.07 -10.61
CA PHE A 311 18.86 -3.13 -9.63
C PHE A 311 17.89 -4.30 -9.82
N SER A 312 18.39 -5.54 -9.61
CA SER A 312 17.57 -6.75 -9.71
C SER A 312 18.18 -7.85 -8.86
N ASP A 313 17.33 -8.68 -8.23
CA ASP A 313 17.75 -9.86 -7.50
C ASP A 313 16.89 -11.10 -7.83
N ASN A 314 17.35 -12.27 -7.36
CA ASN A 314 16.65 -13.54 -7.60
C ASN A 314 15.41 -13.72 -6.70
N GLU A 315 15.34 -12.99 -5.59
CA GLU A 315 14.24 -13.10 -4.62
C GLU A 315 13.03 -12.29 -5.05
N SER A 316 13.25 -11.02 -5.44
CA SER A 316 12.17 -10.05 -5.68
C SER A 316 12.13 -9.48 -7.12
N GLY A 317 13.06 -9.92 -7.99
CA GLY A 317 13.13 -9.45 -9.37
C GLY A 317 13.69 -8.03 -9.50
N SER A 318 13.28 -7.33 -10.56
CA SER A 318 13.78 -5.99 -10.88
C SER A 318 13.16 -4.89 -10.01
N LEU A 319 13.90 -3.81 -9.83
CA LEU A 319 13.35 -2.55 -9.33
C LEU A 319 12.19 -2.10 -10.22
N THR A 320 11.15 -1.50 -9.61
CA THR A 320 10.13 -0.76 -10.38
C THR A 320 10.39 0.74 -10.30
N PHE A 321 10.25 1.41 -11.43
CA PHE A 321 10.48 2.85 -11.57
C PHE A 321 9.22 3.53 -12.11
N ASN A 322 8.68 4.48 -11.38
CA ASN A 322 7.51 5.25 -11.80
C ASN A 322 7.71 6.75 -11.58
N VAL A 323 7.41 7.55 -12.60
CA VAL A 323 7.24 8.99 -12.44
C VAL A 323 5.78 9.25 -12.12
N GLY A 324 5.48 9.45 -10.84
CA GLY A 324 4.10 9.60 -10.36
C GLY A 324 3.53 11.00 -10.56
N LYS A 325 4.40 12.04 -10.54
CA LYS A 325 3.95 13.43 -10.70
C LYS A 325 4.95 14.25 -11.50
N VAL A 326 4.43 15.25 -12.21
CA VAL A 326 5.18 16.40 -12.70
C VAL A 326 4.49 17.68 -12.26
N THR A 327 5.26 18.61 -11.71
CA THR A 327 4.75 19.93 -11.29
C THR A 327 5.79 21.00 -11.61
N VAL A 328 5.28 22.22 -11.82
CA VAL A 328 6.13 23.44 -11.90
C VAL A 328 5.78 24.31 -10.70
N ARG A 329 6.79 24.57 -9.86
CA ARG A 329 6.64 25.37 -8.65
C ARG A 329 7.97 26.07 -8.33
N ASP A 330 7.89 27.32 -7.86
CA ASP A 330 9.04 28.10 -7.42
C ASP A 330 10.18 28.15 -8.47
N HIS A 331 9.82 28.40 -9.74
CA HIS A 331 10.76 28.37 -10.88
C HIS A 331 11.55 27.07 -11.02
N ARG A 332 10.94 25.93 -10.69
CA ARG A 332 11.51 24.58 -10.86
C ARG A 332 10.51 23.64 -11.53
N LEU A 333 11.00 22.81 -12.43
CA LEU A 333 10.30 21.61 -12.87
C LEU A 333 10.65 20.49 -11.90
N ILE A 334 9.65 19.79 -11.39
CA ILE A 334 9.78 18.75 -10.39
C ILE A 334 9.13 17.47 -10.91
N LEU A 335 9.91 16.39 -10.97
CA LEU A 335 9.44 15.03 -11.24
C LEU A 335 9.46 14.26 -9.92
N SER A 336 8.30 13.83 -9.42
CA SER A 336 8.23 12.98 -8.22
C SER A 336 8.28 11.51 -8.63
N ILE A 337 9.23 10.78 -8.09
CA ILE A 337 9.57 9.41 -8.44
C ILE A 337 9.17 8.45 -7.32
N ASP A 338 8.63 7.28 -7.67
CA ASP A 338 8.44 6.14 -6.78
C ASP A 338 9.21 4.94 -7.32
N ASN A 339 10.10 4.40 -6.50
CA ASN A 339 10.81 3.16 -6.78
C ASN A 339 10.45 2.08 -5.77
N ARG A 340 10.30 0.82 -6.25
CA ARG A 340 10.23 -0.36 -5.40
C ARG A 340 11.54 -1.12 -5.51
N VAL A 341 12.35 -1.02 -4.46
CA VAL A 341 13.74 -1.48 -4.44
C VAL A 341 13.80 -2.98 -4.12
N PRO A 342 14.53 -3.80 -4.91
CA PRO A 342 14.67 -5.22 -4.64
C PRO A 342 15.23 -5.50 -3.25
N VAL A 343 14.77 -6.60 -2.63
CA VAL A 343 14.95 -6.87 -1.19
C VAL A 343 16.38 -7.10 -0.73
N THR A 344 17.32 -7.31 -1.65
CA THR A 344 18.75 -7.48 -1.33
C THR A 344 19.57 -6.21 -1.49
N TYR A 345 18.94 -5.08 -1.84
CA TYR A 345 19.58 -3.78 -1.96
C TYR A 345 18.96 -2.77 -1.00
N SER A 346 19.76 -1.82 -0.56
CA SER A 346 19.26 -0.68 0.23
C SER A 346 18.71 0.41 -0.67
N CYS A 347 17.78 1.22 -0.17
CA CYS A 347 17.33 2.43 -0.85
C CYS A 347 18.50 3.39 -1.11
N HIS A 348 19.47 3.45 -0.20
CA HIS A 348 20.67 4.27 -0.33
C HIS A 348 21.53 3.90 -1.55
N ASP A 349 21.69 2.60 -1.87
CA ASP A 349 22.42 2.15 -3.07
C ASP A 349 21.78 2.71 -4.34
N VAL A 350 20.46 2.72 -4.40
CA VAL A 350 19.70 3.26 -5.54
C VAL A 350 19.88 4.77 -5.63
N THR A 351 19.74 5.50 -4.51
CA THR A 351 19.97 6.95 -4.45
C THR A 351 21.34 7.33 -4.98
N LEU A 352 22.39 6.66 -4.52
CA LEU A 352 23.77 6.93 -4.98
C LEU A 352 23.93 6.68 -6.48
N ALA A 353 23.32 5.64 -7.02
CA ALA A 353 23.41 5.31 -8.43
C ALA A 353 22.70 6.35 -9.32
N VAL A 354 21.50 6.79 -8.90
CA VAL A 354 20.76 7.88 -9.56
C VAL A 354 21.57 9.19 -9.52
N GLN A 355 22.04 9.60 -8.34
CA GLN A 355 22.85 10.83 -8.18
C GLN A 355 24.09 10.84 -9.08
N LYS A 356 24.78 9.71 -9.17
CA LYS A 356 25.94 9.55 -10.04
C LYS A 356 25.57 9.73 -11.54
N THR A 357 24.44 9.21 -11.95
CA THR A 357 23.97 9.29 -13.33
C THR A 357 23.58 10.72 -13.71
N ILE A 358 22.85 11.42 -12.81
CA ILE A 358 22.37 12.78 -13.11
C ILE A 358 23.40 13.88 -12.82
N ALA A 359 24.57 13.58 -12.24
CA ALA A 359 25.58 14.55 -11.79
C ALA A 359 26.03 15.57 -12.84
N LYS A 360 25.86 15.27 -14.14
CA LYS A 360 26.22 16.14 -15.27
C LYS A 360 25.01 16.64 -16.06
N THR A 361 23.84 16.54 -15.48
CA THR A 361 22.57 17.00 -16.06
C THR A 361 22.08 18.24 -15.30
N PRO A 362 21.08 18.97 -15.78
CA PRO A 362 20.49 20.09 -15.05
C PRO A 362 19.61 19.66 -13.86
N PHE A 363 19.42 18.36 -13.64
CA PHE A 363 18.59 17.83 -12.55
C PHE A 363 19.39 17.54 -11.29
N SER A 364 18.78 17.78 -10.14
CA SER A 364 19.25 17.36 -8.80
C SER A 364 18.21 16.46 -8.13
N LEU A 365 18.66 15.57 -7.23
CA LEU A 365 17.80 14.73 -6.42
C LEU A 365 17.58 15.41 -5.07
N GLU A 366 16.32 15.60 -4.70
CA GLU A 366 15.89 16.28 -3.48
C GLU A 366 14.74 15.49 -2.80
N HIS A 367 14.42 15.82 -1.55
CA HIS A 367 13.25 15.32 -0.81
C HIS A 367 13.09 13.81 -0.79
N GLU A 368 14.17 13.11 -0.42
CA GLU A 368 14.17 11.65 -0.32
C GLU A 368 13.34 11.17 0.87
N TYR A 369 12.45 10.21 0.61
CA TYR A 369 11.78 9.36 1.60
C TYR A 369 12.13 7.92 1.30
N ALA A 370 12.70 7.21 2.26
CA ALA A 370 13.16 5.84 2.09
C ALA A 370 12.70 4.94 3.23
N THR A 371 12.17 3.78 2.86
CA THR A 371 11.88 2.68 3.78
C THR A 371 12.50 1.41 3.19
N ASP A 372 13.51 0.86 3.87
CA ASP A 372 14.19 -0.32 3.40
C ASP A 372 13.28 -1.55 3.37
N SER A 373 13.66 -2.52 2.55
CA SER A 373 12.95 -3.78 2.38
C SER A 373 12.94 -4.64 3.63
N ILE A 374 11.98 -5.56 3.71
CA ILE A 374 12.03 -6.69 4.64
C ILE A 374 12.15 -8.01 3.88
N LEU A 375 12.87 -8.95 4.48
CA LEU A 375 13.04 -10.30 3.95
C LEU A 375 13.09 -11.30 5.10
N ILE A 376 12.07 -12.12 5.23
CA ILE A 376 12.03 -13.23 6.19
C ILE A 376 12.42 -14.52 5.45
N PRO A 377 13.37 -15.31 5.95
CA PRO A 377 13.80 -16.54 5.27
C PRO A 377 12.61 -17.48 4.96
N ARG A 378 12.54 -17.99 3.73
CA ARG A 378 11.44 -18.88 3.28
C ARG A 378 11.36 -20.18 4.07
N ASP A 379 12.48 -20.64 4.63
CA ASP A 379 12.60 -21.84 5.47
C ASP A 379 12.44 -21.56 6.96
N SER A 380 12.15 -20.31 7.35
CA SER A 380 11.88 -19.95 8.74
C SER A 380 10.63 -20.69 9.26
N PHE A 381 10.60 -20.91 10.59
CA PHE A 381 9.44 -21.50 11.27
C PHE A 381 8.15 -20.73 10.96
N LEU A 382 8.21 -19.39 10.93
CA LEU A 382 7.06 -18.54 10.67
C LEU A 382 6.50 -18.79 9.26
N VAL A 383 7.33 -18.68 8.22
CA VAL A 383 6.91 -18.82 6.82
C VAL A 383 6.42 -20.25 6.54
N THR A 384 7.18 -21.27 6.95
CA THR A 384 6.81 -22.67 6.70
C THR A 384 5.50 -23.05 7.40
N THR A 385 5.31 -22.60 8.66
CA THR A 385 4.07 -22.89 9.41
C THR A 385 2.84 -22.23 8.76
N LEU A 386 2.94 -20.95 8.39
CA LEU A 386 1.81 -20.25 7.76
C LEU A 386 1.47 -20.82 6.37
N MET A 387 2.48 -21.17 5.58
CA MET A 387 2.28 -21.81 4.28
C MET A 387 1.65 -23.19 4.42
N ASP A 388 2.03 -23.98 5.42
CA ASP A 388 1.40 -25.29 5.69
C ASP A 388 -0.06 -25.14 6.12
N VAL A 389 -0.37 -24.13 6.94
CA VAL A 389 -1.74 -23.78 7.30
C VAL A 389 -2.55 -23.43 6.06
N TYR A 390 -2.02 -22.50 5.23
CA TYR A 390 -2.71 -22.08 4.01
C TYR A 390 -3.01 -23.24 3.07
N LYS A 391 -1.98 -24.03 2.72
CA LYS A 391 -2.13 -25.17 1.82
C LYS A 391 -3.16 -26.21 2.31
N ARG A 392 -3.14 -26.48 3.61
CA ARG A 392 -4.04 -27.48 4.22
C ARG A 392 -5.49 -27.02 4.23
N ILE A 393 -5.75 -25.72 4.47
CA ILE A 393 -7.11 -25.19 4.57
C ILE A 393 -7.70 -24.91 3.19
N THR A 394 -6.92 -24.31 2.29
CA THR A 394 -7.39 -23.94 0.95
C THR A 394 -7.35 -25.10 -0.04
N GLY A 395 -6.52 -26.11 0.20
CA GLY A 395 -6.24 -27.19 -0.75
C GLY A 395 -5.27 -26.80 -1.87
N ASP A 396 -4.76 -25.57 -1.89
CA ASP A 396 -3.75 -25.12 -2.87
C ASP A 396 -2.36 -25.60 -2.46
N ILE A 397 -2.07 -26.86 -2.74
CA ILE A 397 -0.79 -27.50 -2.42
C ILE A 397 0.41 -26.91 -3.17
N ASN A 398 0.17 -26.21 -4.28
CA ASN A 398 1.20 -25.60 -5.11
C ASN A 398 1.52 -24.16 -4.74
N ALA A 399 0.77 -23.58 -3.83
CA ALA A 399 1.01 -22.22 -3.37
C ALA A 399 2.44 -22.03 -2.85
N LYS A 400 3.02 -20.89 -3.17
CA LYS A 400 4.37 -20.48 -2.73
C LYS A 400 4.29 -19.14 -2.02
N PRO A 401 5.18 -18.89 -1.05
CA PRO A 401 5.28 -17.54 -0.48
C PRO A 401 5.78 -16.56 -1.54
N GLU A 402 5.29 -15.34 -1.47
CA GLU A 402 5.49 -14.30 -2.48
C GLU A 402 6.20 -13.07 -1.92
N VAL A 403 6.71 -12.25 -2.82
CA VAL A 403 7.25 -10.91 -2.51
C VAL A 403 6.19 -9.87 -2.86
N ASP A 404 6.01 -8.88 -2.02
CA ASP A 404 5.16 -7.73 -2.31
C ASP A 404 5.97 -6.49 -2.68
N GLY A 405 5.37 -5.66 -3.54
CA GLY A 405 5.81 -4.29 -3.81
C GLY A 405 5.11 -3.25 -2.94
N GLY A 406 4.11 -3.65 -2.16
CA GLY A 406 3.42 -2.84 -1.16
C GLY A 406 4.18 -2.72 0.16
N CYS A 407 3.55 -2.06 1.12
CA CYS A 407 4.06 -1.91 2.48
C CYS A 407 2.94 -2.18 3.46
N THR A 408 3.26 -2.89 4.53
CA THR A 408 2.33 -3.18 5.62
C THR A 408 3.03 -2.99 6.97
N TYR A 409 2.30 -3.12 8.06
CA TYR A 409 2.91 -3.16 9.40
C TYR A 409 3.97 -4.24 9.59
N ALA A 410 4.11 -5.22 8.69
CA ALA A 410 5.19 -6.20 8.76
C ALA A 410 6.57 -5.56 8.82
N ARG A 411 6.74 -4.33 8.28
CA ARG A 411 8.01 -3.58 8.33
C ARG A 411 8.33 -2.96 9.67
N THR A 412 7.33 -2.79 10.53
CA THR A 412 7.51 -2.05 11.79
C THR A 412 8.21 -2.86 12.88
N ILE A 413 8.31 -4.18 12.69
CA ILE A 413 8.92 -5.09 13.67
C ILE A 413 9.73 -6.21 13.01
N PRO A 414 10.74 -6.75 13.70
CA PRO A 414 11.44 -7.96 13.25
C PRO A 414 10.49 -9.17 13.18
N ASN A 415 10.82 -10.17 12.33
CA ASN A 415 10.10 -11.44 12.24
C ASN A 415 8.58 -11.31 12.03
N CYS A 416 8.16 -10.42 11.17
CA CYS A 416 6.78 -10.27 10.76
C CYS A 416 6.63 -10.52 9.26
N VAL A 417 5.51 -11.11 8.86
CA VAL A 417 5.12 -11.36 7.46
C VAL A 417 3.68 -10.93 7.26
N ALA A 418 3.28 -10.63 6.01
CA ALA A 418 1.87 -10.42 5.73
C ALA A 418 1.19 -11.74 5.30
N PHE A 419 0.03 -12.04 5.90
CA PHE A 419 -0.70 -13.30 5.72
C PHE A 419 -2.20 -13.05 5.51
N GLY A 420 -2.58 -12.80 4.28
CA GLY A 420 -3.97 -12.44 3.89
C GLY A 420 -4.22 -10.95 4.10
N ALA A 421 -5.45 -10.45 3.91
CA ALA A 421 -6.72 -11.20 3.93
C ALA A 421 -7.27 -11.60 2.54
N LEU A 422 -6.84 -10.96 1.45
CA LEU A 422 -7.42 -11.18 0.13
C LEU A 422 -7.05 -12.57 -0.42
N LEU A 423 -8.06 -13.39 -0.70
CA LEU A 423 -7.84 -14.72 -1.29
C LEU A 423 -7.62 -14.63 -2.80
N PRO A 424 -6.78 -15.51 -3.40
CA PRO A 424 -6.58 -15.54 -4.83
C PRO A 424 -7.89 -15.67 -5.63
N GLY A 425 -7.98 -14.91 -6.71
CA GLY A 425 -9.18 -14.90 -7.58
C GLY A 425 -10.33 -14.05 -7.06
N GLN A 426 -10.20 -13.40 -5.91
CA GLN A 426 -11.13 -12.37 -5.47
C GLN A 426 -10.76 -11.01 -6.08
N PRO A 427 -11.75 -10.17 -6.43
CA PRO A 427 -11.45 -8.80 -6.85
C PRO A 427 -10.80 -8.04 -5.69
N ASN A 428 -9.67 -7.40 -5.96
CA ASN A 428 -9.08 -6.47 -5.00
C ASN A 428 -9.82 -5.14 -5.10
N THR A 429 -10.62 -4.85 -4.07
CA THR A 429 -11.38 -3.60 -3.93
C THR A 429 -10.90 -2.77 -2.73
N MET A 430 -9.76 -3.13 -2.13
CA MET A 430 -9.10 -2.31 -1.11
C MET A 430 -8.78 -0.93 -1.70
N HIS A 431 -8.98 0.13 -0.91
CA HIS A 431 -8.83 1.53 -1.32
C HIS A 431 -9.77 2.02 -2.45
N GLU A 432 -10.58 1.12 -3.02
CA GLU A 432 -11.54 1.47 -4.08
C GLU A 432 -12.94 1.76 -3.52
N LYS A 433 -13.78 2.40 -4.33
CA LYS A 433 -15.22 2.48 -4.04
C LYS A 433 -15.82 1.08 -4.09
N ASN A 434 -16.87 0.85 -3.31
CA ASN A 434 -17.55 -0.44 -3.22
C ASN A 434 -16.62 -1.56 -2.72
N GLU A 435 -15.74 -1.23 -1.79
CA GLU A 435 -14.98 -2.23 -1.05
C GLU A 435 -15.95 -3.27 -0.47
N GLY A 436 -15.71 -4.54 -0.77
CA GLY A 436 -16.69 -5.58 -0.51
C GLY A 436 -16.10 -6.94 -0.18
N LEU A 437 -16.64 -7.57 0.86
CA LEU A 437 -16.26 -8.88 1.35
C LEU A 437 -17.41 -9.90 1.11
N HIS A 438 -17.16 -10.96 0.37
CA HIS A 438 -18.10 -12.07 0.35
C HIS A 438 -18.24 -12.70 1.74
N VAL A 439 -19.43 -12.66 2.33
CA VAL A 439 -19.70 -13.14 3.71
C VAL A 439 -19.28 -14.61 3.91
N ARG A 440 -19.34 -15.44 2.87
CA ARG A 440 -18.86 -16.82 2.92
C ARG A 440 -17.36 -16.97 3.19
N LEU A 441 -16.55 -15.95 2.86
CA LEU A 441 -15.09 -15.98 3.04
C LEU A 441 -14.70 -15.80 4.50
N ILE A 442 -15.58 -15.27 5.35
CA ILE A 442 -15.36 -15.15 6.79
C ILE A 442 -15.06 -16.52 7.41
N ASP A 443 -15.73 -17.58 6.95
CA ASP A 443 -15.46 -18.94 7.44
C ASP A 443 -14.02 -19.37 7.09
N THR A 444 -13.58 -19.10 5.87
CA THR A 444 -12.19 -19.41 5.43
C THR A 444 -11.17 -18.58 6.19
N TRP A 445 -11.40 -17.28 6.39
CA TRP A 445 -10.54 -16.43 7.20
C TRP A 445 -10.43 -16.94 8.63
N MET A 446 -11.57 -17.30 9.23
CA MET A 446 -11.59 -17.87 10.59
C MET A 446 -10.79 -19.16 10.69
N GLU A 447 -10.94 -20.09 9.71
CA GLU A 447 -10.14 -21.32 9.69
C GLU A 447 -8.65 -21.03 9.55
N LEU A 448 -8.28 -20.09 8.67
CA LEU A 448 -6.87 -19.71 8.43
C LEU A 448 -6.23 -19.05 9.65
N TYR A 449 -6.85 -17.99 10.18
CA TYR A 449 -6.24 -17.24 11.29
C TYR A 449 -6.29 -18.00 12.62
N LEU A 450 -7.36 -18.72 12.89
CA LEU A 450 -7.44 -19.55 14.08
C LEU A 450 -6.36 -20.64 14.10
N GLU A 451 -6.20 -21.33 12.98
CA GLU A 451 -5.18 -22.37 12.86
C GLU A 451 -3.76 -21.77 12.84
N ALA A 452 -3.55 -20.62 12.19
CA ALA A 452 -2.28 -19.90 12.18
C ALA A 452 -1.86 -19.53 13.62
N ILE A 453 -2.77 -18.89 14.37
CA ILE A 453 -2.53 -18.51 15.76
C ILE A 453 -2.19 -19.75 16.60
N TYR A 454 -2.98 -20.80 16.48
CA TYR A 454 -2.74 -22.05 17.21
C TYR A 454 -1.39 -22.66 16.89
N GLN A 455 -1.04 -22.81 15.61
CA GLN A 455 0.20 -23.45 15.21
C GLN A 455 1.46 -22.64 15.59
N LEU A 456 1.36 -21.30 15.53
CA LEU A 456 2.47 -20.42 15.88
C LEU A 456 2.64 -20.24 17.40
N ALA A 457 1.56 -20.35 18.17
CA ALA A 457 1.59 -20.10 19.62
C ALA A 457 1.68 -21.36 20.50
N LYS A 458 1.44 -22.56 19.96
CA LYS A 458 1.55 -23.83 20.71
C LYS A 458 2.97 -24.14 21.16
#